data_7953adbfa949cb91a5ab5795ef780940
#
_entry.id   7953adbfa949cb91a5ab5795ef780940
#
_cell.length_a   1.000
_cell.length_b   1.000
_cell.length_c   1.000
_cell.angle_alpha   90.00
_cell.angle_beta   90.00
_cell.angle_gamma   90.00
#
_symmetry.space_group_name_H-M   'P 1'
#
loop_
_entity.id
_entity.type
_entity.pdbx_description
1 polymer ?
#
loop_
_entity_poly.entity_id
_entity_poly.type
_entity_poly.pdbx_seq_one_letter_code
_entity_poly.pdbx_strand_id
1 'polypeptide(L)'
;MCIRDRTCGVDPSMMGLGPIPSSNKALEIAKWKIEDLDLIEINEAFAAQSIAVIKELKIPKEKVNVNGGAIALGHPIGASGARIVVTLLNELKKTKLMK
;
A
#
# COMPACT_ATOMS: atom_id res chain seq x y z
N MET A 1 1.77 5.21 -17.14
CA MET A 1 1.37 4.94 -15.73
C MET A 1 0.99 6.28 -15.10
N CYS A 2 -0.26 6.44 -14.69
CA CYS A 2 -0.67 7.64 -13.94
C CYS A 2 -0.49 7.37 -12.45
N ILE A 3 0.50 7.99 -11.83
CA ILE A 3 0.65 7.96 -10.37
C ILE A 3 -0.40 8.93 -9.81
N ARG A 4 -1.29 8.41 -9.00
CA ARG A 4 -2.26 9.19 -8.21
C ARG A 4 -1.90 9.06 -6.76
N ASP A 5 -1.41 10.14 -6.18
CA ASP A 5 -1.08 10.22 -4.78
C ASP A 5 -2.13 11.02 -4.01
N ARG A 6 -2.37 10.63 -2.78
CA ARG A 6 -3.24 11.36 -1.86
C ARG A 6 -2.73 11.28 -0.44
N THR A 7 -2.90 12.40 0.23
CA THR A 7 -2.67 12.54 1.66
C THR A 7 -4.02 12.82 2.34
N CYS A 8 -4.28 12.15 3.44
CA CYS A 8 -5.45 12.40 4.28
C CYS A 8 -5.02 12.59 5.73
N GLY A 9 -5.68 13.52 6.39
CA GLY A 9 -5.58 13.65 7.85
C GLY A 9 -6.40 12.58 8.53
N VAL A 10 -5.92 12.11 9.69
CA VAL A 10 -6.65 11.20 10.59
C VAL A 10 -6.46 11.67 12.02
N ASP A 11 -7.35 11.28 12.92
CA ASP A 11 -7.17 11.52 14.34
C ASP A 11 -5.84 10.89 14.80
N PRO A 12 -4.99 11.62 15.57
CA PRO A 12 -3.70 11.10 16.02
C PRO A 12 -3.81 9.80 16.82
N SER A 13 -4.92 9.59 17.54
CA SER A 13 -5.17 8.33 18.28
C SER A 13 -5.34 7.13 17.35
N MET A 14 -5.67 7.36 16.08
CA MET A 14 -5.91 6.34 15.06
C MET A 14 -4.89 6.45 13.90
N MET A 15 -3.72 7.02 14.13
CA MET A 15 -2.74 7.31 13.07
C MET A 15 -2.38 6.10 12.20
N GLY A 16 -2.36 4.89 12.79
CA GLY A 16 -2.07 3.66 12.06
C GLY A 16 -3.08 3.32 10.95
N LEU A 17 -4.28 3.89 10.99
CA LEU A 17 -5.33 3.70 9.99
C LEU A 17 -5.28 4.73 8.84
N GLY A 18 -4.31 5.64 8.86
CA GLY A 18 -4.12 6.65 7.80
C GLY A 18 -4.10 6.12 6.37
N PRO A 19 -3.52 4.93 6.09
CA PRO A 19 -3.57 4.33 4.76
C PRO A 19 -4.98 4.07 4.23
N ILE A 20 -5.97 3.85 5.08
CA ILE A 20 -7.36 3.55 4.67
C ILE A 20 -8.00 4.73 3.93
N PRO A 21 -8.18 5.92 4.55
CA PRO A 21 -8.82 7.04 3.86
C PRO A 21 -7.99 7.56 2.67
N SER A 22 -6.67 7.49 2.74
CA SER A 22 -5.82 7.92 1.62
C SER A 22 -5.93 6.99 0.42
N SER A 23 -5.96 5.67 0.63
CA SER A 23 -6.16 4.67 -0.42
C SER A 23 -7.54 4.80 -1.07
N ASN A 24 -8.60 4.90 -0.26
CA ASN A 24 -9.96 5.08 -0.78
C ASN A 24 -10.07 6.33 -1.66
N LYS A 25 -9.49 7.44 -1.22
CA LYS A 25 -9.50 8.67 -2.00
C LYS A 25 -8.68 8.59 -3.28
N ALA A 26 -7.54 7.88 -3.25
CA ALA A 26 -6.74 7.65 -4.44
C ALA A 26 -7.49 6.77 -5.47
N LEU A 27 -8.15 5.71 -5.01
CA LEU A 27 -8.97 4.83 -5.85
C LEU A 27 -10.15 5.59 -6.48
N GLU A 28 -10.85 6.41 -5.69
CA GLU A 28 -11.95 7.26 -6.18
C GLU A 28 -11.48 8.17 -7.33
N ILE A 29 -10.36 8.85 -7.16
CA ILE A 29 -9.80 9.75 -8.17
C ILE A 29 -9.34 8.98 -9.41
N ALA A 30 -8.73 7.81 -9.22
CA ALA A 30 -8.32 6.95 -10.31
C ALA A 30 -9.49 6.28 -11.02
N LYS A 31 -10.69 6.29 -10.42
CA LYS A 31 -11.88 5.54 -10.84
C LYS A 31 -11.60 4.04 -10.92
N TRP A 32 -10.81 3.55 -9.96
CA TRP A 32 -10.48 2.13 -9.80
C TRP A 32 -11.15 1.58 -8.55
N LYS A 33 -11.37 0.28 -8.57
CA LYS A 33 -11.79 -0.49 -7.39
C LYS A 33 -10.60 -1.24 -6.82
N ILE A 34 -10.70 -1.67 -5.58
CA ILE A 34 -9.65 -2.46 -4.93
C ILE A 34 -9.42 -3.79 -5.66
N GLU A 35 -10.48 -4.36 -6.22
CA GLU A 35 -10.43 -5.62 -6.97
C GLU A 35 -9.62 -5.50 -8.28
N ASP A 36 -9.57 -4.30 -8.85
CA ASP A 36 -8.84 -4.01 -10.09
C ASP A 36 -7.31 -4.02 -9.89
N LEU A 37 -6.85 -3.99 -8.63
CA LEU A 37 -5.43 -3.94 -8.33
C LEU A 37 -4.82 -5.34 -8.40
N ASP A 38 -3.72 -5.46 -9.12
CA ASP A 38 -2.96 -6.71 -9.25
C ASP A 38 -2.01 -6.90 -8.07
N LEU A 39 -1.32 -5.84 -7.65
CA LEU A 39 -0.32 -5.84 -6.57
C LEU A 39 -0.48 -4.60 -5.69
N ILE A 40 -0.17 -4.76 -4.42
CA ILE A 40 -0.23 -3.70 -3.43
C ILE A 40 1.01 -3.76 -2.55
N GLU A 41 1.68 -2.63 -2.40
CA GLU A 41 2.77 -2.46 -1.44
C GLU A 41 2.32 -1.52 -0.32
N ILE A 42 2.36 -1.99 0.91
CA ILE A 42 2.02 -1.22 2.12
C ILE A 42 3.24 -1.19 3.03
N ASN A 43 3.56 -0.01 3.57
CA ASN A 43 4.58 0.06 4.60
C ASN A 43 4.07 -0.57 5.90
N GLU A 44 4.78 -1.60 6.37
CA GLU A 44 4.47 -2.31 7.62
C GLU A 44 5.15 -1.59 8.80
N ALA A 45 4.62 -0.42 9.16
CA ALA A 45 5.13 0.29 10.35
C ALA A 45 4.94 -0.57 11.62
N PHE A 46 3.80 -1.26 11.71
CA PHE A 46 3.47 -2.24 12.75
C PHE A 46 2.64 -3.37 12.16
N ALA A 47 2.84 -4.61 12.63
CA ALA A 47 2.08 -5.76 12.17
C ALA A 47 0.56 -5.60 12.40
N ALA A 48 0.17 -5.14 13.59
CA ALA A 48 -1.24 -4.92 13.94
C ALA A 48 -1.90 -3.87 13.03
N GLN A 49 -1.19 -2.79 12.74
CA GLN A 49 -1.64 -1.73 11.82
C GLN A 49 -1.85 -2.28 10.40
N SER A 50 -0.90 -3.04 9.89
CA SER A 50 -0.98 -3.62 8.55
C SER A 50 -2.16 -4.58 8.42
N ILE A 51 -2.39 -5.43 9.43
CA ILE A 51 -3.54 -6.35 9.49
C ILE A 51 -4.86 -5.57 9.49
N ALA A 52 -4.96 -4.51 10.28
CA ALA A 52 -6.17 -3.67 10.34
C ALA A 52 -6.47 -3.02 8.99
N VAL A 53 -5.47 -2.43 8.34
CA VAL A 53 -5.60 -1.80 7.01
C VAL A 53 -6.04 -2.83 5.95
N ILE A 54 -5.39 -3.99 5.89
CA ILE A 54 -5.72 -5.06 4.94
C ILE A 54 -7.16 -5.54 5.12
N LYS A 55 -7.59 -5.73 6.37
CA LYS A 55 -8.97 -6.15 6.69
C LYS A 55 -10.00 -5.10 6.28
N GLU A 56 -9.76 -3.86 6.66
CA GLU A 56 -10.71 -2.76 6.40
C GLU A 56 -10.87 -2.48 4.91
N LEU A 57 -9.79 -2.48 4.17
CA LEU A 57 -9.79 -2.32 2.71
C LEU A 57 -10.20 -3.60 1.96
N LYS A 58 -10.40 -4.73 2.67
CA LYS A 58 -10.76 -6.03 2.09
C LYS A 58 -9.77 -6.51 1.02
N ILE A 59 -8.50 -6.25 1.24
CA ILE A 59 -7.45 -6.60 0.28
C ILE A 59 -7.13 -8.11 0.39
N PRO A 60 -7.06 -8.84 -0.72
CA PRO A 60 -6.54 -10.21 -0.73
C PRO A 60 -5.06 -10.22 -0.28
N LYS A 61 -4.73 -11.01 0.73
CA LYS A 61 -3.39 -11.03 1.35
C LYS A 61 -2.28 -11.41 0.36
N GLU A 62 -2.61 -12.27 -0.59
CA GLU A 62 -1.70 -12.74 -1.63
C GLU A 62 -1.25 -11.66 -2.60
N LYS A 63 -1.92 -10.51 -2.61
CA LYS A 63 -1.55 -9.34 -3.42
C LYS A 63 -0.67 -8.34 -2.69
N VAL A 64 -0.48 -8.50 -1.37
CA VAL A 64 0.18 -7.52 -0.51
C VAL A 64 1.62 -7.91 -0.24
N ASN A 65 2.56 -6.98 -0.48
CA ASN A 65 3.96 -7.13 -0.12
C ASN A 65 4.54 -8.50 -0.53
N VAL A 66 4.29 -8.92 -1.76
CA VAL A 66 4.63 -10.26 -2.27
C VAL A 66 6.12 -10.60 -2.20
N ASN A 67 6.98 -9.61 -2.08
CA ASN A 67 8.44 -9.77 -1.91
C ASN A 67 8.91 -9.47 -0.47
N GLY A 68 7.98 -9.45 0.49
CA GLY A 68 8.24 -9.05 1.87
C GLY A 68 8.09 -7.56 2.10
N GLY A 69 7.72 -7.19 3.32
CA GLY A 69 7.53 -5.81 3.75
C GLY A 69 8.56 -5.35 4.77
N ALA A 70 8.30 -4.23 5.42
CA ALA A 70 9.23 -3.61 6.36
C ALA A 70 9.55 -4.47 7.59
N ILE A 71 8.66 -5.37 8.00
CA ILE A 71 8.92 -6.30 9.11
C ILE A 71 10.08 -7.24 8.77
N ALA A 72 10.15 -7.71 7.52
CA ALA A 72 11.22 -8.58 7.06
C ALA A 72 12.48 -7.81 6.61
N LEU A 73 12.30 -6.66 5.95
CA LEU A 73 13.35 -5.92 5.24
C LEU A 73 13.91 -4.74 6.03
N GLY A 74 13.20 -4.28 7.04
CA GLY A 74 13.50 -3.05 7.78
C GLY A 74 12.73 -1.83 7.29
N HIS A 75 12.68 -0.79 8.15
CA HIS A 75 11.95 0.44 7.89
C HIS A 75 12.86 1.68 8.00
N PRO A 76 13.69 1.95 6.99
CA PRO A 76 14.45 3.19 6.95
C PRO A 76 13.51 4.34 6.59
N ILE A 77 13.10 5.13 7.58
CA ILE A 77 12.02 6.14 7.48
C ILE A 77 12.20 7.05 6.26
N GLY A 78 13.40 7.53 6.01
CA GLY A 78 13.68 8.42 4.87
C GLY A 78 13.68 7.73 3.50
N ALA A 79 13.68 6.40 3.44
CA ALA A 79 13.79 5.63 2.19
C ALA A 79 12.60 4.69 1.95
N SER A 80 11.76 4.41 2.95
CA SER A 80 10.68 3.42 2.81
C SER A 80 9.69 3.75 1.69
N GLY A 81 9.35 5.02 1.50
CA GLY A 81 8.47 5.42 0.39
C GLY A 81 9.06 5.06 -0.98
N ALA A 82 10.33 5.40 -1.21
CA ALA A 82 11.01 5.04 -2.44
C ALA A 82 11.17 3.51 -2.60
N ARG A 83 11.49 2.81 -1.50
CA ARG A 83 11.64 1.35 -1.50
C ARG A 83 10.37 0.65 -1.97
N ILE A 84 9.21 0.96 -1.41
CA ILE A 84 7.95 0.30 -1.80
C ILE A 84 7.59 0.57 -3.26
N VAL A 85 7.81 1.79 -3.77
CA VAL A 85 7.56 2.12 -5.18
C VAL A 85 8.49 1.32 -6.09
N VAL A 86 9.79 1.23 -5.76
CA VAL A 86 10.76 0.46 -6.54
C VAL A 86 10.40 -1.03 -6.54
N THR A 87 10.05 -1.59 -5.39
CA THR A 87 9.63 -2.99 -5.26
C THR A 87 8.41 -3.28 -6.14
N LEU A 88 7.37 -2.44 -6.02
CA LEU A 88 6.15 -2.58 -6.81
C LEU A 88 6.42 -2.51 -8.31
N LEU A 89 7.18 -1.52 -8.77
CA LEU A 89 7.50 -1.36 -10.19
C LEU A 89 8.27 -2.54 -10.77
N ASN A 90 9.23 -3.08 -10.01
CA ASN A 90 10.00 -4.23 -10.46
C ASN A 90 9.12 -5.50 -10.53
N GLU A 91 8.25 -5.72 -9.55
CA GLU A 91 7.36 -6.87 -9.56
C GLU A 91 6.32 -6.78 -10.70
N LEU A 92 5.72 -5.61 -10.93
CA LEU A 92 4.81 -5.39 -12.06
C LEU A 92 5.49 -5.67 -13.41
N LYS A 93 6.76 -5.25 -13.58
CA LYS A 93 7.53 -5.54 -14.79
C LYS A 93 7.81 -7.03 -14.95
N LYS A 94 8.24 -7.69 -13.88
CA LYS A 94 8.57 -9.12 -13.87
C LYS A 94 7.36 -9.99 -14.19
N THR A 95 6.22 -9.68 -13.61
CA THR A 95 4.97 -10.42 -13.76
C THR A 95 4.13 -9.99 -14.97
N LYS A 96 4.52 -8.91 -15.65
CA LYS A 96 3.77 -8.27 -16.75
C LYS A 96 2.37 -7.79 -16.34
N LEU A 97 2.17 -7.53 -15.06
CA LEU A 97 0.95 -6.93 -14.52
C LEU A 97 0.95 -5.41 -14.74
N MET A 98 -0.20 -4.76 -14.59
CA MET A 98 -0.35 -3.35 -14.98
C MET A 98 -0.85 -2.43 -13.86
N LYS A 99 -1.43 -2.97 -12.79
CA LYS A 99 -2.06 -2.17 -11.72
C LYS A 99 -1.65 -2.63 -10.32
#